data_5dc910cb615004099f7088a7ae777fb6
#
_entry.id   5dc910cb615004099f7088a7ae777fb6
#
_cell.length_a   1.000
_cell.length_b   1.000
_cell.length_c   1.000
_cell.angle_alpha   90.00
_cell.angle_beta   90.00
_cell.angle_gamma   90.00
#
_symmetry.space_group_name_H-M   'P 1'
#
loop_
_entity.id
_entity.type
_entity.pdbx_description
1 polymer ?
#
loop_
_entity_poly.entity_id
_entity_poly.type
_entity_poly.pdbx_seq_one_letter_code
_entity_poly.pdbx_strand_id
1 'polypeptide(L)'
;SILMIKDILKYKLFDTKSLLNLILIEAIVLTSSVFHHSNIKLPTKFEKILSFIIVTPSIHWVHHHKRQKETDANYCAIFSFWDFLFGTKSNFKRYPGMPIGVEGDSDQPINKLITRPLK
;
A
#
# COMPACT_ATOMS: atom_id res chain seq x y z
N SER A 1 27.79 15.06 -32.30
CA SER A 1 27.50 14.83 -33.71
C SER A 1 26.04 14.43 -33.88
N ILE A 2 25.46 14.75 -35.03
CA ILE A 2 24.05 14.44 -35.41
C ILE A 2 23.78 12.92 -35.33
N LEU A 3 24.76 12.06 -35.55
CA LEU A 3 24.67 10.62 -35.38
C LEU A 3 24.40 10.23 -33.90
N MET A 4 25.11 10.83 -32.97
CA MET A 4 24.90 10.57 -31.52
C MET A 4 23.52 11.00 -31.04
N ILE A 5 22.99 12.11 -31.55
CA ILE A 5 21.63 12.56 -31.26
C ILE A 5 20.60 11.60 -31.88
N LYS A 6 20.82 11.09 -33.08
CA LYS A 6 19.95 10.08 -33.70
C LYS A 6 19.97 8.77 -32.94
N ASP A 7 21.09 8.35 -32.39
CA ASP A 7 21.18 7.13 -31.58
C ASP A 7 20.51 7.32 -30.21
N ILE A 8 20.65 8.50 -29.57
CA ILE A 8 19.92 8.86 -28.34
C ILE A 8 18.39 8.94 -28.58
N LEU A 9 17.96 9.46 -29.74
CA LEU A 9 16.55 9.49 -30.13
C LEU A 9 16.04 8.11 -30.57
N LYS A 10 16.91 7.21 -31.03
CA LYS A 10 16.59 5.83 -31.39
C LYS A 10 16.41 4.93 -30.15
N TYR A 11 17.15 5.18 -29.08
CA TYR A 11 16.77 4.72 -27.75
C TYR A 11 15.60 5.60 -27.28
N LYS A 12 14.40 5.26 -27.75
CA LYS A 12 13.16 5.80 -27.18
C LYS A 12 13.21 5.50 -25.68
N LEU A 13 13.62 6.47 -24.88
CA LEU A 13 13.66 6.37 -23.43
C LEU A 13 12.29 5.96 -22.88
N PHE A 14 11.23 6.18 -23.66
CA PHE A 14 9.89 5.68 -23.41
C PHE A 14 9.26 5.24 -24.75
N ASP A 15 9.36 3.96 -25.05
CA ASP A 15 8.48 3.37 -26.05
C ASP A 15 7.01 3.55 -25.57
N THR A 16 6.12 3.85 -26.51
CA THR A 16 4.70 4.07 -26.22
C THR A 16 4.08 2.89 -25.45
N LYS A 17 4.53 1.66 -25.75
CA LYS A 17 4.09 0.45 -25.02
C LYS A 17 4.59 0.45 -23.57
N SER A 18 5.83 0.84 -23.33
CA SER A 18 6.42 0.93 -21.99
C SER A 18 5.72 2.01 -21.16
N LEU A 19 5.40 3.16 -21.78
CA LEU A 19 4.66 4.21 -21.13
C LEU A 19 3.23 3.77 -20.77
N LEU A 20 2.55 3.10 -21.71
CA LEU A 20 1.21 2.56 -21.46
C LEU A 20 1.22 1.53 -20.32
N ASN A 21 2.20 0.61 -20.32
CA ASN A 21 2.35 -0.37 -19.25
C ASN A 21 2.59 0.31 -17.90
N LEU A 22 3.42 1.34 -17.85
CA LEU A 22 3.65 2.12 -16.63
C LEU A 22 2.37 2.76 -16.14
N ILE A 23 1.60 3.43 -17.00
CA ILE A 23 0.33 4.06 -16.66
C ILE A 23 -0.67 3.02 -16.13
N LEU A 24 -0.74 1.84 -16.75
CA LEU A 24 -1.62 0.76 -16.29
C LEU A 24 -1.22 0.23 -14.92
N ILE A 25 0.07 0.03 -14.68
CA ILE A 25 0.57 -0.41 -13.38
C ILE A 25 0.26 0.63 -12.32
N GLU A 26 0.55 1.89 -12.56
CA GLU A 26 0.25 3.00 -11.65
C GLU A 26 -1.25 3.11 -11.35
N ALA A 27 -2.09 2.95 -12.37
CA ALA A 27 -3.55 2.96 -12.18
C ALA A 27 -4.01 1.81 -11.28
N ILE A 28 -3.45 0.61 -11.44
CA ILE A 28 -3.76 -0.55 -10.59
C ILE A 28 -3.30 -0.30 -9.15
N VAL A 29 -2.07 0.17 -8.97
CA VAL A 29 -1.50 0.48 -7.64
C VAL A 29 -2.33 1.55 -6.94
N LEU A 30 -2.64 2.65 -7.63
CA LEU A 30 -3.42 3.75 -7.08
C LEU A 30 -4.84 3.30 -6.71
N THR A 31 -5.52 2.57 -7.60
CA THR A 31 -6.87 2.06 -7.34
C THR A 31 -6.89 1.12 -6.13
N SER A 32 -5.92 0.21 -6.05
CA SER A 32 -5.76 -0.67 -4.90
C SER A 32 -5.51 0.12 -3.61
N SER A 33 -4.64 1.12 -3.67
CA SER A 33 -4.33 1.98 -2.52
C SER A 33 -5.56 2.74 -2.02
N VAL A 34 -6.31 3.38 -2.92
CA VAL A 34 -7.55 4.08 -2.56
C VAL A 34 -8.57 3.10 -1.96
N PHE A 35 -8.70 1.91 -2.53
CA PHE A 35 -9.61 0.90 -2.03
C PHE A 35 -9.25 0.44 -0.61
N HIS A 36 -8.03 -0.02 -0.37
CA HIS A 36 -7.67 -0.59 0.94
C HIS A 36 -7.50 0.47 2.04
N HIS A 37 -7.26 1.74 1.71
CA HIS A 37 -7.33 2.86 2.67
C HIS A 37 -8.75 3.38 2.92
N SER A 38 -9.72 2.93 2.13
CA SER A 38 -11.10 3.37 2.31
C SER A 38 -11.71 2.86 3.64
N ASN A 39 -12.74 3.55 4.13
CA ASN A 39 -13.49 3.12 5.31
C ASN A 39 -14.67 2.18 4.95
N ILE A 40 -14.60 1.52 3.81
CA ILE A 40 -15.64 0.59 3.36
C ILE A 40 -15.67 -0.64 4.27
N LYS A 41 -16.86 -1.03 4.68
CA LYS A 41 -17.13 -2.30 5.37
C LYS A 41 -17.81 -3.25 4.39
N LEU A 42 -17.10 -4.29 4.00
CA LEU A 42 -17.64 -5.32 3.13
C LEU A 42 -18.48 -6.33 3.92
N PRO A 43 -19.52 -6.94 3.30
CA PRO A 43 -20.23 -8.05 3.91
C PRO A 43 -19.26 -9.19 4.27
N THR A 44 -19.40 -9.78 5.46
CA THR A 44 -18.43 -10.70 6.04
C THR A 44 -18.08 -11.88 5.14
N LYS A 45 -19.05 -12.46 4.42
CA LYS A 45 -18.79 -13.57 3.50
C LYS A 45 -17.96 -13.13 2.31
N PHE A 46 -18.27 -11.96 1.74
CA PHE A 46 -17.55 -11.40 0.61
C PHE A 46 -16.13 -10.95 1.02
N GLU A 47 -16.00 -10.29 2.17
CA GLU A 47 -14.72 -9.92 2.78
C GLU A 47 -13.80 -11.14 2.92
N LYS A 48 -14.32 -12.25 3.45
CA LYS A 48 -13.56 -13.48 3.63
C LYS A 48 -13.00 -14.02 2.34
N ILE A 49 -13.78 -14.04 1.26
CA ILE A 49 -13.34 -14.54 -0.05
C ILE A 49 -12.36 -13.58 -0.70
N LEU A 50 -12.70 -12.29 -0.74
CA LEU A 50 -11.90 -11.27 -1.40
C LEU A 50 -10.53 -11.11 -0.74
N SER A 51 -10.49 -11.21 0.59
CA SER A 51 -9.27 -11.08 1.40
C SER A 51 -8.25 -12.20 1.21
N PHE A 52 -8.58 -13.26 0.48
CA PHE A 52 -7.61 -14.27 0.03
C PHE A 52 -6.86 -13.83 -1.23
N ILE A 53 -7.45 -12.95 -2.04
CA ILE A 53 -6.93 -12.57 -3.35
C ILE A 53 -6.26 -11.19 -3.27
N ILE A 54 -6.99 -10.20 -2.76
CA ILE A 54 -6.52 -8.82 -2.70
C ILE A 54 -6.55 -8.27 -1.28
N VAL A 55 -5.76 -7.23 -1.06
CA VAL A 55 -5.76 -6.47 0.20
C VAL A 55 -7.05 -5.68 0.30
N THR A 56 -7.85 -6.01 1.29
CA THR A 56 -9.10 -5.32 1.61
C THR A 56 -8.89 -4.27 2.69
N PRO A 57 -9.82 -3.31 2.85
CA PRO A 57 -9.74 -2.32 3.92
C PRO A 57 -9.57 -2.93 5.31
N SER A 58 -10.22 -4.05 5.59
CA SER A 58 -10.14 -4.70 6.90
C SER A 58 -8.76 -5.27 7.19
N ILE A 59 -8.08 -5.82 6.18
CA ILE A 59 -6.71 -6.35 6.31
C ILE A 59 -5.72 -5.20 6.49
N HIS A 60 -5.83 -4.18 5.64
CA HIS A 60 -4.87 -3.07 5.62
C HIS A 60 -4.97 -2.20 6.87
N TRP A 61 -6.16 -2.02 7.44
CA TRP A 61 -6.31 -1.30 8.70
C TRP A 61 -5.59 -1.98 9.86
N VAL A 62 -5.49 -3.30 9.87
CA VAL A 62 -4.69 -4.04 10.85
C VAL A 62 -3.21 -3.73 10.70
N HIS A 63 -2.71 -3.61 9.46
CA HIS A 63 -1.35 -3.16 9.20
C HIS A 63 -1.06 -1.75 9.73
N HIS A 64 -2.05 -0.87 9.81
CA HIS A 64 -1.95 0.46 10.41
C HIS A 64 -2.22 0.49 11.92
N HIS A 65 -2.38 -0.64 12.56
CA HIS A 65 -2.64 -0.70 14.01
C HIS A 65 -1.51 -0.06 14.81
N LYS A 66 -1.84 0.69 15.86
CA LYS A 66 -0.84 1.37 16.69
C LYS A 66 0.14 0.41 17.38
N ARG A 67 -0.31 -0.81 17.71
CA ARG A 67 0.54 -1.82 18.36
C ARG A 67 1.48 -2.46 17.33
N GLN A 68 2.79 -2.43 17.60
CA GLN A 68 3.83 -2.94 16.71
C GLN A 68 3.58 -4.39 16.26
N LYS A 69 3.21 -5.27 17.18
CA LYS A 69 2.92 -6.68 16.88
C LYS A 69 1.87 -6.88 15.77
N GLU A 70 0.88 -6.00 15.69
CA GLU A 70 -0.18 -6.08 14.68
C GLU A 70 0.20 -5.36 13.38
N THR A 71 1.03 -4.31 13.49
CA THR A 71 1.59 -3.58 12.35
C THR A 71 2.58 -4.43 11.57
N ASP A 72 3.36 -5.27 12.25
CA ASP A 72 4.35 -6.18 11.63
C ASP A 72 3.68 -7.39 10.96
N ALA A 73 2.61 -7.13 10.21
CA ALA A 73 1.84 -8.11 9.46
C ALA A 73 1.16 -7.47 8.26
N ASN A 74 0.60 -8.28 7.35
CA ASN A 74 -0.17 -7.83 6.19
C ASN A 74 0.60 -6.82 5.33
N TYR A 75 1.80 -7.16 4.91
CA TYR A 75 2.70 -6.25 4.18
C TYR A 75 2.32 -6.00 2.73
N CYS A 76 1.45 -6.82 2.16
CA CYS A 76 1.10 -6.73 0.75
C CYS A 76 0.27 -5.49 0.43
N ALA A 77 0.57 -4.86 -0.71
CA ALA A 77 -0.16 -3.68 -1.17
C ALA A 77 -1.35 -4.02 -2.07
N ILE A 78 -1.28 -5.09 -2.87
CA ILE A 78 -2.31 -5.46 -3.85
C ILE A 78 -2.82 -6.87 -3.59
N PHE A 79 -1.95 -7.87 -3.66
CA PHE A 79 -2.32 -9.27 -3.57
C PHE A 79 -2.04 -9.86 -2.19
N SER A 80 -3.07 -10.06 -1.39
CA SER A 80 -2.99 -10.57 -0.01
C SER A 80 -2.56 -12.04 0.09
N PHE A 81 -2.65 -12.83 -0.99
CA PHE A 81 -2.22 -14.22 -0.97
C PHE A 81 -0.73 -14.38 -0.68
N TRP A 82 0.10 -13.38 -0.98
CA TRP A 82 1.51 -13.40 -0.61
C TRP A 82 1.72 -13.37 0.90
N ASP A 83 0.93 -12.58 1.64
CA ASP A 83 0.99 -12.59 3.11
C ASP A 83 0.60 -13.96 3.68
N PHE A 84 -0.32 -14.65 3.01
CA PHE A 84 -0.66 -16.01 3.38
C PHE A 84 0.49 -16.98 3.09
N LEU A 85 1.09 -16.89 1.91
CA LEU A 85 2.18 -17.76 1.48
C LEU A 85 3.45 -17.59 2.35
N PHE A 86 3.78 -16.35 2.71
CA PHE A 86 4.95 -16.04 3.53
C PHE A 86 4.68 -16.06 5.05
N GLY A 87 3.47 -16.39 5.47
CA GLY A 87 3.11 -16.46 6.89
C GLY A 87 3.06 -15.09 7.59
N THR A 88 2.95 -14.00 6.83
CA THR A 88 2.86 -12.63 7.37
C THR A 88 1.42 -12.15 7.56
N LYS A 89 0.44 -12.98 7.24
CA LYS A 89 -0.97 -12.63 7.42
C LYS A 89 -1.34 -12.61 8.90
N SER A 90 -1.88 -11.48 9.38
CA SER A 90 -2.39 -11.36 10.73
C SER A 90 -3.71 -12.12 10.92
N ASN A 91 -3.87 -12.74 12.07
CA ASN A 91 -5.15 -13.27 12.54
C ASN A 91 -5.99 -12.22 13.28
N PHE A 92 -5.43 -11.05 13.52
CA PHE A 92 -6.11 -9.96 14.18
C PHE A 92 -7.20 -9.39 13.28
N LYS A 93 -8.32 -9.00 13.87
CA LYS A 93 -9.47 -8.47 13.11
C LYS A 93 -9.69 -7.01 13.42
N ARG A 94 -9.98 -6.24 12.38
CA ARG A 94 -10.42 -4.86 12.51
C ARG A 94 -11.67 -4.77 13.38
N TYR A 95 -11.72 -3.79 14.28
CA TYR A 95 -12.88 -3.45 15.10
C TYR A 95 -13.14 -1.93 15.09
N PRO A 96 -14.36 -1.48 15.38
CA PRO A 96 -14.68 -0.05 15.48
C PRO A 96 -13.84 0.65 16.55
N GLY A 97 -13.24 1.80 16.19
CA GLY A 97 -12.38 2.56 17.11
C GLY A 97 -10.99 1.97 17.30
N MET A 98 -10.58 1.03 16.46
CA MET A 98 -9.22 0.48 16.49
C MET A 98 -8.18 1.59 16.38
N PRO A 99 -7.22 1.69 17.34
CA PRO A 99 -6.20 2.72 17.31
C PRO A 99 -5.21 2.48 16.16
N ILE A 100 -5.01 3.49 15.33
CA ILE A 100 -4.03 3.49 14.25
C ILE A 100 -2.89 4.47 14.58
N GLY A 101 -1.70 4.22 14.05
CA GLY A 101 -0.53 5.08 14.25
C GLY A 101 0.74 4.30 14.57
N VAL A 102 1.64 4.93 15.29
CA VAL A 102 2.93 4.34 15.68
C VAL A 102 2.96 4.14 17.20
N GLU A 103 3.41 2.96 17.63
CA GLU A 103 3.54 2.65 19.07
C GLU A 103 4.57 3.60 19.72
N GLY A 104 4.20 4.13 20.89
CA GLY A 104 5.05 5.11 21.60
C GLY A 104 5.03 6.53 21.03
N ASP A 105 4.38 6.75 19.91
CA ASP A 105 4.23 8.08 19.34
C ASP A 105 2.91 8.74 19.78
N SER A 106 2.95 10.05 19.98
CA SER A 106 1.80 10.87 20.32
C SER A 106 1.62 11.96 19.28
N ASP A 107 0.40 12.46 19.16
CA ASP A 107 0.10 13.59 18.31
C ASP A 107 0.99 14.79 18.71
N GLN A 108 1.72 15.31 17.75
CA GLN A 108 2.60 16.45 17.92
C GLN A 108 2.14 17.62 17.04
N PRO A 109 2.34 18.86 17.47
CA PRO A 109 2.06 20.02 16.63
C PRO A 109 2.94 19.98 15.36
N ILE A 110 2.38 20.49 14.25
CA ILE A 110 2.96 20.38 12.90
C ILE A 110 4.42 20.86 12.82
N ASN A 111 4.77 21.92 13.56
CA ASN A 111 6.14 22.43 13.61
C ASN A 111 7.14 21.40 14.16
N LYS A 112 6.74 20.59 15.14
CA LYS A 112 7.57 19.50 15.67
C LYS A 112 7.67 18.33 14.69
N LEU A 113 6.60 18.02 13.98
CA LEU A 113 6.60 16.95 12.97
C LEU A 113 7.54 17.30 11.80
N ILE A 114 7.54 18.54 11.32
CA ILE A 114 8.39 18.99 10.22
C ILE A 114 9.87 18.94 10.62
N THR A 115 10.21 19.28 11.86
CA THR A 115 11.60 19.32 12.34
C THR A 115 12.12 17.98 12.87
N ARG A 116 11.27 16.96 13.01
CA ARG A 116 11.61 15.64 13.56
C ARG A 116 12.73 14.92 12.81
N PRO A 117 12.77 14.92 11.45
CA PRO A 117 13.85 14.26 10.70
C PRO A 117 15.22 14.90 10.87
N LEU A 118 15.30 16.09 11.47
CA LEU A 118 16.54 16.87 11.64
C LEU A 118 17.21 16.65 13.01
N LYS A 119 16.67 15.78 13.84
CA LYS A 119 17.20 15.38 15.14
C LYS A 119 17.73 13.96 15.11
#